data_633ac942439ecac2591c4d1f61d3e921
#
_entry.id   633ac942439ecac2591c4d1f61d3e921
#
_cell.length_a   1.000
_cell.length_b   1.000
_cell.length_c   1.000
_cell.angle_alpha   90.00
_cell.angle_beta   90.00
_cell.angle_gamma   90.00
#
_symmetry.space_group_name_H-M   'P 1'
#
loop_
_entity.id
_entity.type
_entity.pdbx_description
1 polymer ?
#
loop_
_entity_poly.entity_id
_entity_poly.type
_entity_poly.pdbx_seq_one_letter_code
_entity_poly.pdbx_strand_id
1 'polypeptide(L)'
;MANNFNYYSPTEVVFGKGTHAQTGAYVKKYGGTKLLIVYGSDRVLKNGVMDAVTESVKAEGITYELLGGVVPNPHLSKVYEGIELGKKMKADFVLAVGGGSVIDTVKAISYGLAEPEEDVWTLFAHTRTAKEFLPVASVLTIAAAGSETSNSCVITKADTKDKRAYDDDISRPKFAIMNPELTMSLPDYQTECGCADIMMHTMERYFTNGGNMELTDVIAEGLLRTVMTYAKILHTDPENYEARAEVMWAGSLAHNNLTGCGNDGGDFATHMLEHEMGGMFDVTHGAGLAAIWSSWARYVCKDALPRFERYARNVMGVTGEGTDEEIAEKGIQAMESFYHEINMPTNMQELGIKPTDAQMREMAKRCAAACGGSQGSAKVLHEEDMYEIYKLSQ
;
A
#
# COMPACT_ATOMS: atom_id res chain seq x y z
N MET A 1 -26.62 3.09 -7.79
CA MET A 1 -26.22 3.90 -8.97
C MET A 1 -24.77 4.35 -8.74
N ALA A 2 -23.99 4.51 -9.82
CA ALA A 2 -22.63 5.03 -9.69
C ALA A 2 -22.65 6.48 -9.17
N ASN A 3 -21.72 6.79 -8.26
CA ASN A 3 -21.46 8.15 -7.83
C ASN A 3 -20.66 8.92 -8.87
N ASN A 4 -20.71 10.25 -8.82
CA ASN A 4 -19.80 11.08 -9.59
C ASN A 4 -18.37 10.87 -9.09
N PHE A 5 -17.41 10.79 -10.01
CA PHE A 5 -16.00 10.64 -9.66
C PHE A 5 -15.09 11.46 -10.56
N ASN A 6 -13.89 11.74 -10.06
CA ASN A 6 -12.77 12.25 -10.83
C ASN A 6 -11.65 11.19 -10.77
N TYR A 7 -11.16 10.78 -11.93
CA TYR A 7 -10.03 9.85 -12.01
C TYR A 7 -8.80 10.59 -12.52
N TYR A 8 -7.77 10.65 -11.66
CA TYR A 8 -6.52 11.32 -11.96
C TYR A 8 -5.34 10.42 -11.63
N SER A 9 -4.60 9.97 -12.66
CA SER A 9 -3.44 9.09 -12.53
C SER A 9 -2.33 9.55 -13.47
N PRO A 10 -1.60 10.63 -13.10
CA PRO A 10 -0.65 11.32 -13.98
C PRO A 10 0.72 10.66 -14.06
N THR A 11 1.01 9.65 -13.23
CA THR A 11 2.32 9.01 -13.16
C THR A 11 2.66 8.29 -14.47
N GLU A 12 3.77 8.65 -15.10
CA GLU A 12 4.30 7.90 -16.25
C GLU A 12 4.90 6.58 -15.80
N VAL A 13 4.36 5.46 -16.26
CA VAL A 13 4.86 4.13 -15.94
C VAL A 13 5.85 3.66 -17.00
N VAL A 14 7.06 3.31 -16.58
CA VAL A 14 8.14 2.80 -17.43
C VAL A 14 8.37 1.33 -17.07
N PHE A 15 7.68 0.44 -17.78
CA PHE A 15 7.57 -0.96 -17.41
C PHE A 15 8.45 -1.86 -18.32
N GLY A 16 9.14 -2.82 -17.70
CA GLY A 16 9.85 -3.89 -18.42
C GLY A 16 11.30 -4.08 -18.01
N LYS A 17 11.94 -5.08 -18.61
CA LYS A 17 13.33 -5.49 -18.33
C LYS A 17 14.32 -4.36 -18.55
N GLY A 18 15.25 -4.18 -17.60
CA GLY A 18 16.34 -3.22 -17.72
C GLY A 18 15.95 -1.75 -17.66
N THR A 19 14.67 -1.40 -17.47
CA THR A 19 14.19 -0.01 -17.51
C THR A 19 14.82 0.90 -16.46
N HIS A 20 15.31 0.36 -15.35
CA HIS A 20 15.99 1.12 -14.29
C HIS A 20 17.29 1.80 -14.75
N ALA A 21 17.91 1.31 -15.83
CA ALA A 21 19.04 1.97 -16.46
C ALA A 21 18.67 3.27 -17.21
N GLN A 22 17.38 3.62 -17.30
CA GLN A 22 16.88 4.86 -17.92
C GLN A 22 16.56 5.96 -16.90
N THR A 23 16.80 5.70 -15.61
CA THR A 23 16.36 6.59 -14.51
C THR A 23 16.83 8.02 -14.69
N GLY A 24 18.11 8.24 -15.07
CA GLY A 24 18.66 9.59 -15.27
C GLY A 24 17.94 10.39 -16.35
N ALA A 25 17.62 9.73 -17.49
CA ALA A 25 16.89 10.36 -18.59
C ALA A 25 15.49 10.83 -18.14
N TYR A 26 14.78 10.03 -17.32
CA TYR A 26 13.48 10.42 -16.80
C TYR A 26 13.58 11.51 -15.71
N VAL A 27 14.56 11.47 -14.82
CA VAL A 27 14.81 12.56 -13.87
C VAL A 27 15.02 13.88 -14.62
N LYS A 28 15.87 13.87 -15.66
CA LYS A 28 16.13 15.04 -16.51
C LYS A 28 14.88 15.51 -17.27
N LYS A 29 14.10 14.59 -17.83
CA LYS A 29 12.82 14.86 -18.51
C LYS A 29 11.87 15.67 -17.60
N TYR A 30 11.86 15.36 -16.32
CA TYR A 30 11.02 16.03 -15.31
C TYR A 30 11.74 17.17 -14.56
N GLY A 31 12.92 17.62 -15.04
CA GLY A 31 13.58 18.84 -14.60
C GLY A 31 14.50 18.69 -13.39
N GLY A 32 14.77 17.45 -12.93
CA GLY A 32 15.68 17.21 -11.81
C GLY A 32 17.14 17.48 -12.18
N THR A 33 17.85 18.22 -11.33
CA THR A 33 19.30 18.54 -11.48
C THR A 33 20.11 18.17 -10.24
N LYS A 34 19.47 18.17 -9.06
CA LYS A 34 20.04 17.82 -7.77
C LYS A 34 19.17 16.79 -7.07
N LEU A 35 19.53 15.53 -7.21
CA LEU A 35 18.72 14.39 -6.86
C LEU A 35 19.05 13.84 -5.48
N LEU A 36 18.08 13.79 -4.57
CA LEU A 36 18.18 12.98 -3.36
C LEU A 36 17.65 11.58 -3.65
N ILE A 37 18.51 10.56 -3.59
CA ILE A 37 18.12 9.15 -3.79
C ILE A 37 17.97 8.50 -2.42
N VAL A 38 16.76 8.01 -2.12
CA VAL A 38 16.44 7.35 -0.85
C VAL A 38 16.23 5.86 -1.09
N TYR A 39 16.78 5.01 -0.19
CA TYR A 39 16.63 3.56 -0.29
C TYR A 39 16.48 2.90 1.08
N GLY A 40 16.03 1.65 1.08
CA GLY A 40 15.84 0.87 2.30
C GLY A 40 17.13 0.18 2.76
N SER A 41 17.22 -1.12 2.55
CA SER A 41 18.38 -1.91 2.92
C SER A 41 19.52 -1.80 1.90
N ASP A 42 20.73 -2.14 2.33
CA ASP A 42 21.94 -2.17 1.48
C ASP A 42 21.86 -3.24 0.37
N ARG A 43 20.76 -3.99 0.25
CA ARG A 43 20.57 -4.98 -0.82
C ARG A 43 20.67 -4.32 -2.20
N VAL A 44 20.05 -3.13 -2.36
CA VAL A 44 20.09 -2.40 -3.64
C VAL A 44 21.49 -1.90 -4.02
N LEU A 45 22.39 -1.76 -3.05
CA LEU A 45 23.82 -1.45 -3.26
C LEU A 45 24.62 -2.70 -3.70
N LYS A 46 24.20 -3.88 -3.23
CA LYS A 46 24.97 -5.13 -3.43
C LYS A 46 24.55 -5.90 -4.69
N ASN A 47 23.32 -5.69 -5.19
CA ASN A 47 22.76 -6.41 -6.34
C ASN A 47 22.88 -5.64 -7.67
N GLY A 48 23.60 -4.50 -7.70
CA GLY A 48 23.85 -3.70 -8.90
C GLY A 48 22.72 -2.73 -9.30
N VAL A 49 21.57 -2.75 -8.60
CA VAL A 49 20.45 -1.84 -8.91
C VAL A 49 20.86 -0.39 -8.73
N MET A 50 21.48 -0.06 -7.59
CA MET A 50 21.92 1.31 -7.31
C MET A 50 23.03 1.76 -8.28
N ASP A 51 23.93 0.88 -8.67
CA ASP A 51 24.98 1.19 -9.64
C ASP A 51 24.37 1.60 -10.98
N ALA A 52 23.43 0.79 -11.52
CA ALA A 52 22.75 1.10 -12.77
C ALA A 52 21.98 2.43 -12.71
N VAL A 53 21.28 2.69 -11.59
CA VAL A 53 20.55 3.95 -11.36
C VAL A 53 21.53 5.14 -11.31
N THR A 54 22.59 5.05 -10.53
CA THR A 54 23.55 6.17 -10.35
C THR A 54 24.41 6.42 -11.59
N GLU A 55 24.77 5.38 -12.34
CA GLU A 55 25.44 5.53 -13.64
C GLU A 55 24.53 6.28 -14.64
N SER A 56 23.26 5.90 -14.73
CA SER A 56 22.27 6.58 -15.57
C SER A 56 22.12 8.06 -15.16
N VAL A 57 22.03 8.35 -13.86
CA VAL A 57 21.92 9.72 -13.32
C VAL A 57 23.17 10.55 -13.65
N LYS A 58 24.37 9.99 -13.49
CA LYS A 58 25.64 10.65 -13.83
C LYS A 58 25.77 10.93 -15.33
N ALA A 59 25.33 10.01 -16.19
CA ALA A 59 25.37 10.17 -17.63
C ALA A 59 24.57 11.40 -18.12
N GLU A 60 23.53 11.79 -17.37
CA GLU A 60 22.73 12.99 -17.64
C GLU A 60 23.24 14.27 -16.97
N GLY A 61 24.39 14.20 -16.28
CA GLY A 61 25.00 15.34 -15.60
C GLY A 61 24.27 15.77 -14.32
N ILE A 62 23.44 14.90 -13.75
CA ILE A 62 22.68 15.18 -12.54
C ILE A 62 23.56 14.88 -11.30
N THR A 63 23.63 15.81 -10.37
CA THR A 63 24.29 15.59 -9.07
C THR A 63 23.36 14.87 -8.12
N TYR A 64 23.89 14.01 -7.25
CA TYR A 64 23.06 13.27 -6.31
C TYR A 64 23.74 13.01 -4.97
N GLU A 65 22.92 12.77 -3.95
CA GLU A 65 23.31 12.23 -2.65
C GLU A 65 22.43 11.02 -2.32
N LEU A 66 22.95 10.11 -1.50
CA LEU A 66 22.27 8.89 -1.11
C LEU A 66 21.84 8.95 0.36
N LEU A 67 20.59 8.52 0.64
CA LEU A 67 20.07 8.35 1.98
C LEU A 67 19.53 6.92 2.13
N GLY A 68 20.21 6.08 2.88
CA GLY A 68 19.79 4.70 3.15
C GLY A 68 19.14 4.50 4.51
N GLY A 69 18.69 3.27 4.75
CA GLY A 69 18.22 2.82 6.06
C GLY A 69 16.74 3.13 6.34
N VAL A 70 15.90 3.26 5.29
CA VAL A 70 14.45 3.24 5.48
C VAL A 70 14.03 1.83 5.87
N VAL A 71 13.26 1.71 6.94
CA VAL A 71 12.71 0.45 7.46
C VAL A 71 11.25 0.26 7.06
N PRO A 72 10.69 -0.95 7.10
CA PRO A 72 9.24 -1.16 7.05
C PRO A 72 8.54 -0.33 8.12
N ASN A 73 7.27 0.07 7.89
CA ASN A 73 6.56 1.05 8.72
C ASN A 73 7.39 2.35 8.90
N PRO A 74 7.64 3.12 7.84
CA PRO A 74 8.71 4.09 7.76
C PRO A 74 8.60 5.17 8.85
N HIS A 75 9.74 5.46 9.48
CA HIS A 75 9.79 6.33 10.65
C HIS A 75 9.94 7.80 10.30
N LEU A 76 9.22 8.67 11.02
CA LEU A 76 9.30 10.13 10.90
C LEU A 76 10.73 10.67 11.10
N SER A 77 11.54 10.04 11.97
CA SER A 77 12.93 10.42 12.18
C SER A 77 13.79 10.34 10.91
N LYS A 78 13.54 9.32 10.05
CA LYS A 78 14.21 9.17 8.76
C LYS A 78 13.74 10.24 7.76
N VAL A 79 12.49 10.66 7.84
CA VAL A 79 11.98 11.78 7.05
C VAL A 79 12.72 13.08 7.40
N TYR A 80 12.87 13.38 8.69
CA TYR A 80 13.63 14.57 9.12
C TYR A 80 15.10 14.53 8.67
N GLU A 81 15.77 13.37 8.77
CA GLU A 81 17.12 13.19 8.27
C GLU A 81 17.21 13.51 6.76
N GLY A 82 16.24 13.03 5.98
CA GLY A 82 16.15 13.30 4.55
C GLY A 82 15.87 14.77 4.22
N ILE A 83 15.03 15.44 4.98
CA ILE A 83 14.77 16.88 4.84
C ILE A 83 16.05 17.68 5.07
N GLU A 84 16.80 17.38 6.14
CA GLU A 84 18.05 18.09 6.44
C GLU A 84 19.12 17.86 5.36
N LEU A 85 19.27 16.61 4.87
CA LEU A 85 20.19 16.30 3.78
C LEU A 85 19.77 17.00 2.48
N GLY A 86 18.47 16.96 2.14
CA GLY A 86 17.91 17.61 0.96
C GLY A 86 18.10 19.14 0.98
N LYS A 87 17.87 19.79 2.14
CA LYS A 87 18.16 21.23 2.34
C LYS A 87 19.64 21.54 2.09
N LYS A 88 20.57 20.75 2.68
CA LYS A 88 21.99 20.95 2.56
C LYS A 88 22.49 20.88 1.12
N MET A 89 22.00 19.89 0.34
CA MET A 89 22.38 19.74 -1.07
C MET A 89 21.55 20.60 -2.01
N LYS A 90 20.50 21.25 -1.52
CA LYS A 90 19.50 22.00 -2.29
C LYS A 90 18.81 21.10 -3.33
N ALA A 91 18.31 19.96 -2.88
CA ALA A 91 17.62 19.00 -3.73
C ALA A 91 16.42 19.65 -4.43
N ASP A 92 16.27 19.39 -5.72
CA ASP A 92 15.14 19.82 -6.54
C ASP A 92 14.27 18.64 -7.01
N PHE A 93 14.71 17.40 -6.70
CA PHE A 93 14.01 16.17 -7.02
C PHE A 93 14.35 15.09 -6.00
N VAL A 94 13.38 14.22 -5.64
CA VAL A 94 13.60 13.09 -4.73
C VAL A 94 13.21 11.79 -5.40
N LEU A 95 14.11 10.78 -5.36
CA LEU A 95 13.92 9.48 -6.00
C LEU A 95 13.90 8.37 -4.95
N ALA A 96 12.87 7.53 -4.97
CA ALA A 96 12.81 6.29 -4.22
C ALA A 96 13.45 5.14 -5.02
N VAL A 97 14.37 4.38 -4.41
CA VAL A 97 14.84 3.10 -4.92
C VAL A 97 14.45 2.04 -3.90
N GLY A 98 13.23 1.48 -4.03
CA GLY A 98 12.66 0.63 -3.00
C GLY A 98 11.20 0.26 -3.23
N GLY A 99 10.54 -0.19 -2.15
CA GLY A 99 9.10 -0.44 -2.09
C GLY A 99 8.33 0.71 -1.45
N GLY A 100 7.08 0.45 -1.07
CA GLY A 100 6.14 1.44 -0.51
C GLY A 100 6.73 2.29 0.61
N SER A 101 7.38 1.67 1.62
CA SER A 101 7.99 2.42 2.75
C SER A 101 9.02 3.46 2.29
N VAL A 102 9.82 3.14 1.26
CA VAL A 102 10.81 4.08 0.70
C VAL A 102 10.10 5.19 -0.07
N ILE A 103 9.07 4.86 -0.85
CA ILE A 103 8.29 5.83 -1.63
C ILE A 103 7.56 6.78 -0.68
N ASP A 104 6.95 6.29 0.38
CA ASP A 104 6.27 7.09 1.39
C ASP A 104 7.25 8.03 2.12
N THR A 105 8.45 7.52 2.48
CA THR A 105 9.52 8.37 3.03
C THR A 105 9.91 9.49 2.06
N VAL A 106 10.04 9.18 0.77
CA VAL A 106 10.36 10.15 -0.29
C VAL A 106 9.28 11.21 -0.43
N LYS A 107 8.00 10.81 -0.42
CA LYS A 107 6.87 11.76 -0.46
C LYS A 107 6.89 12.68 0.76
N ALA A 108 7.09 12.13 1.96
CA ALA A 108 7.15 12.93 3.19
C ALA A 108 8.36 13.89 3.21
N ILE A 109 9.54 13.45 2.73
CA ILE A 109 10.72 14.32 2.56
C ILE A 109 10.40 15.46 1.59
N SER A 110 9.73 15.15 0.48
CA SER A 110 9.39 16.14 -0.55
C SER A 110 8.46 17.23 -0.03
N TYR A 111 7.46 16.89 0.79
CA TYR A 111 6.63 17.88 1.49
C TYR A 111 7.47 18.80 2.39
N GLY A 112 8.35 18.23 3.22
CA GLY A 112 9.18 19.01 4.13
C GLY A 112 10.26 19.85 3.44
N LEU A 113 10.70 19.46 2.24
CA LEU A 113 11.63 20.27 1.43
C LEU A 113 10.91 21.41 0.72
N ALA A 114 9.68 21.20 0.28
CA ALA A 114 8.87 22.23 -0.38
C ALA A 114 8.38 23.31 0.61
N GLU A 115 8.08 22.90 1.85
CA GLU A 115 7.59 23.81 2.91
C GLU A 115 8.53 23.78 4.14
N PRO A 116 9.77 24.28 4.05
CA PRO A 116 10.85 24.05 5.01
C PRO A 116 10.64 24.70 6.39
N GLU A 117 9.69 25.62 6.52
CA GLU A 117 9.35 26.31 7.78
C GLU A 117 8.25 25.57 8.57
N GLU A 118 7.65 24.54 7.96
CA GLU A 118 6.54 23.79 8.55
C GLU A 118 7.00 22.40 9.01
N ASP A 119 6.49 21.94 10.15
CA ASP A 119 6.70 20.54 10.56
C ASP A 119 5.86 19.60 9.68
N VAL A 120 6.54 18.69 8.96
CA VAL A 120 5.88 17.74 8.06
C VAL A 120 4.89 16.83 8.78
N TRP A 121 5.09 16.52 10.08
CA TRP A 121 4.15 15.71 10.85
C TRP A 121 2.75 16.33 10.97
N THR A 122 2.64 17.65 10.84
CA THR A 122 1.33 18.35 10.88
C THR A 122 0.39 17.94 9.74
N LEU A 123 0.93 17.44 8.61
CA LEU A 123 0.15 16.84 7.52
C LEU A 123 -0.47 15.51 7.99
N PHE A 124 0.33 14.63 8.58
CA PHE A 124 -0.10 13.32 9.08
C PHE A 124 -1.00 13.41 10.32
N ALA A 125 -0.87 14.49 11.07
CA ALA A 125 -1.78 14.83 12.17
C ALA A 125 -3.08 15.52 11.69
N HIS A 126 -3.24 15.73 10.37
CA HIS A 126 -4.38 16.41 9.74
C HIS A 126 -4.69 17.80 10.32
N THR A 127 -3.66 18.51 10.79
CA THR A 127 -3.79 19.88 11.34
C THR A 127 -3.59 20.96 10.29
N ARG A 128 -3.06 20.60 9.12
CA ARG A 128 -2.95 21.44 7.91
C ARG A 128 -2.99 20.60 6.64
N THR A 129 -3.06 21.26 5.50
CA THR A 129 -2.88 20.68 4.16
C THR A 129 -1.62 21.23 3.49
N ALA A 130 -0.99 20.43 2.65
CA ALA A 130 0.18 20.86 1.87
C ALA A 130 -0.24 21.85 0.77
N LYS A 131 0.65 22.81 0.48
CA LYS A 131 0.46 23.77 -0.61
C LYS A 131 1.46 23.56 -1.74
N GLU A 132 2.64 23.05 -1.41
CA GLU A 132 3.73 22.82 -2.32
C GLU A 132 4.32 21.43 -2.13
N PHE A 133 4.96 20.93 -3.19
CA PHE A 133 5.54 19.59 -3.22
C PHE A 133 6.69 19.54 -4.24
N LEU A 134 7.87 19.04 -3.87
CA LEU A 134 8.93 18.77 -4.83
C LEU A 134 8.61 17.53 -5.66
N PRO A 135 9.01 17.48 -6.94
CA PRO A 135 8.78 16.30 -7.77
C PRO A 135 9.46 15.06 -7.19
N VAL A 136 8.75 13.94 -7.19
CA VAL A 136 9.23 12.64 -6.79
C VAL A 136 9.08 11.61 -7.90
N ALA A 137 9.85 10.54 -7.81
CA ALA A 137 9.73 9.36 -8.67
C ALA A 137 10.19 8.10 -7.93
N SER A 138 10.00 6.95 -8.57
CA SER A 138 10.40 5.67 -7.99
C SER A 138 11.05 4.73 -9.00
N VAL A 139 12.00 3.93 -8.49
CA VAL A 139 12.45 2.67 -9.07
C VAL A 139 11.95 1.58 -8.13
N LEU A 140 10.89 0.88 -8.54
CA LEU A 140 10.17 -0.07 -7.70
C LEU A 140 10.94 -1.37 -7.56
N THR A 141 11.15 -1.82 -6.32
CA THR A 141 11.82 -3.10 -6.03
C THR A 141 10.96 -4.09 -5.24
N ILE A 142 9.75 -3.69 -4.86
CA ILE A 142 8.75 -4.52 -4.16
C ILE A 142 7.37 -4.17 -4.70
N ALA A 143 6.64 -5.13 -5.25
CA ALA A 143 5.24 -4.95 -5.64
C ALA A 143 4.35 -5.23 -4.42
N ALA A 144 3.67 -4.21 -3.91
CA ALA A 144 2.77 -4.26 -2.76
C ALA A 144 1.81 -3.05 -2.73
N ALA A 145 2.14 -2.04 -1.94
CA ALA A 145 1.29 -0.89 -1.62
C ALA A 145 0.82 -0.03 -2.81
N GLY A 146 1.40 -0.16 -4.01
CA GLY A 146 1.04 0.69 -5.16
C GLY A 146 1.40 2.17 -4.98
N SER A 147 2.27 2.50 -4.02
CA SER A 147 2.63 3.89 -3.69
C SER A 147 3.29 4.64 -4.85
N GLU A 148 3.88 3.91 -5.81
CA GLU A 148 4.51 4.45 -7.02
C GLU A 148 3.53 5.15 -7.96
N THR A 149 2.23 4.90 -7.85
CA THR A 149 1.17 5.56 -8.64
C THR A 149 0.08 6.20 -7.79
N SER A 150 0.15 6.05 -6.46
CA SER A 150 -0.88 6.56 -5.54
C SER A 150 -0.59 7.97 -5.06
N ASN A 151 -1.61 8.61 -4.49
CA ASN A 151 -1.52 9.87 -3.78
C ASN A 151 -1.34 9.71 -2.26
N SER A 152 -1.23 8.47 -1.78
CA SER A 152 -1.12 8.15 -0.36
C SER A 152 0.34 8.12 0.11
N CYS A 153 0.53 8.45 1.36
CA CYS A 153 1.81 8.41 2.06
C CYS A 153 1.57 8.09 3.53
N VAL A 154 2.20 7.03 4.06
CA VAL A 154 2.02 6.57 5.44
C VAL A 154 3.33 6.66 6.21
N ILE A 155 3.34 7.37 7.35
CA ILE A 155 4.52 7.54 8.20
C ILE A 155 4.21 7.15 9.65
N THR A 156 5.18 6.53 10.29
CA THR A 156 5.10 6.13 11.71
C THR A 156 5.89 7.07 12.59
N LYS A 157 5.24 7.65 13.59
CA LYS A 157 5.88 8.38 14.68
C LYS A 157 6.15 7.39 15.82
N ALA A 158 7.39 6.91 15.90
CA ALA A 158 7.76 5.76 16.71
C ALA A 158 7.59 5.98 18.22
N ASP A 159 7.80 7.20 18.73
CA ASP A 159 7.68 7.57 20.15
C ASP A 159 6.23 7.46 20.66
N THR A 160 5.26 7.78 19.83
CA THR A 160 3.82 7.67 20.15
C THR A 160 3.16 6.44 19.52
N LYS A 161 3.90 5.68 18.70
CA LYS A 161 3.40 4.53 17.92
C LYS A 161 2.24 4.90 16.99
N ASP A 162 2.19 6.15 16.53
CA ASP A 162 1.19 6.61 15.58
C ASP A 162 1.62 6.29 14.15
N LYS A 163 0.88 5.42 13.45
CA LYS A 163 1.00 5.15 12.01
C LYS A 163 -0.15 5.88 11.32
N ARG A 164 0.16 6.90 10.52
CA ARG A 164 -0.84 7.82 9.95
C ARG A 164 -0.60 8.03 8.46
N ALA A 165 -1.69 8.09 7.70
CA ALA A 165 -1.68 8.42 6.28
C ALA A 165 -1.90 9.91 6.05
N TYR A 166 -1.36 10.42 4.94
CA TYR A 166 -1.72 11.69 4.33
C TYR A 166 -1.88 11.51 2.83
N ASP A 167 -3.04 11.89 2.29
CA ASP A 167 -3.40 11.70 0.90
C ASP A 167 -3.56 13.04 0.20
N ASP A 168 -2.79 13.25 -0.87
CA ASP A 168 -2.90 14.45 -1.69
C ASP A 168 -2.41 14.16 -3.12
N ASP A 169 -3.19 14.53 -4.12
CA ASP A 169 -2.87 14.29 -5.53
C ASP A 169 -1.57 14.96 -6.01
N ILE A 170 -1.10 16.02 -5.31
CA ILE A 170 0.19 16.66 -5.63
C ILE A 170 1.38 15.74 -5.38
N SER A 171 1.24 14.72 -4.51
CA SER A 171 2.30 13.77 -4.14
C SER A 171 2.46 12.61 -5.13
N ARG A 172 1.60 12.49 -6.13
CA ARG A 172 1.74 11.42 -7.13
C ARG A 172 3.08 11.51 -7.85
N PRO A 173 3.86 10.42 -7.88
CA PRO A 173 5.16 10.41 -8.55
C PRO A 173 5.07 10.85 -10.02
N LYS A 174 6.09 11.56 -10.49
CA LYS A 174 6.17 11.97 -11.90
C LYS A 174 6.34 10.78 -12.83
N PHE A 175 7.15 9.81 -12.40
CA PHE A 175 7.30 8.53 -13.09
C PHE A 175 7.57 7.40 -12.10
N ALA A 176 7.26 6.19 -12.53
CA ALA A 176 7.55 4.95 -11.83
C ALA A 176 8.28 4.00 -12.79
N ILE A 177 9.53 3.66 -12.47
CA ILE A 177 10.27 2.63 -13.19
C ILE A 177 9.97 1.28 -12.55
N MET A 178 9.43 0.38 -13.36
CA MET A 178 8.87 -0.88 -12.93
C MET A 178 9.49 -2.03 -13.73
N ASN A 179 10.68 -2.49 -13.28
CA ASN A 179 11.32 -3.67 -13.82
C ASN A 179 11.03 -4.90 -12.94
N PRO A 180 10.22 -5.87 -13.40
CA PRO A 180 9.87 -7.06 -12.60
C PRO A 180 11.09 -7.85 -12.10
N GLU A 181 12.23 -7.85 -12.81
CA GLU A 181 13.45 -8.54 -12.39
C GLU A 181 13.96 -8.05 -11.04
N LEU A 182 13.71 -6.78 -10.68
CA LEU A 182 14.15 -6.21 -9.40
C LEU A 182 13.45 -6.82 -8.18
N THR A 183 12.33 -7.50 -8.39
CA THR A 183 11.55 -8.17 -7.33
C THR A 183 11.90 -9.66 -7.16
N MET A 184 12.64 -10.28 -8.10
CA MET A 184 12.95 -11.73 -8.07
C MET A 184 13.80 -12.13 -6.85
N SER A 185 14.60 -11.23 -6.31
CA SER A 185 15.44 -11.49 -5.14
C SER A 185 14.74 -11.24 -3.79
N LEU A 186 13.42 -10.94 -3.79
CA LEU A 186 12.65 -10.79 -2.56
C LEU A 186 12.49 -12.14 -1.85
N PRO A 187 12.55 -12.19 -0.51
CA PRO A 187 12.07 -13.35 0.24
C PRO A 187 10.60 -13.64 -0.07
N ASP A 188 10.24 -14.92 -0.10
CA ASP A 188 8.88 -15.38 -0.43
C ASP A 188 7.83 -14.70 0.44
N TYR A 189 8.05 -14.65 1.75
CA TYR A 189 7.17 -13.95 2.69
C TYR A 189 6.88 -12.49 2.33
N GLN A 190 7.88 -11.74 1.83
CA GLN A 190 7.65 -10.36 1.40
C GLN A 190 6.85 -10.26 0.11
N THR A 191 7.02 -11.22 -0.79
CA THR A 191 6.22 -11.32 -2.02
C THR A 191 4.76 -11.64 -1.67
N GLU A 192 4.53 -12.59 -0.78
CA GLU A 192 3.22 -13.03 -0.31
C GLU A 192 2.49 -11.90 0.43
N CYS A 193 3.19 -11.21 1.34
CA CYS A 193 2.67 -9.99 1.98
C CYS A 193 2.30 -8.91 0.95
N GLY A 194 3.13 -8.74 -0.09
CA GLY A 194 2.85 -7.80 -1.17
C GLY A 194 1.57 -8.16 -1.93
N CYS A 195 1.37 -9.44 -2.26
CA CYS A 195 0.14 -9.90 -2.91
C CYS A 195 -1.09 -9.68 -2.02
N ALA A 196 -0.99 -9.95 -0.71
CA ALA A 196 -2.08 -9.70 0.24
C ALA A 196 -2.45 -8.22 0.30
N ASP A 197 -1.47 -7.31 0.32
CA ASP A 197 -1.66 -5.87 0.33
C ASP A 197 -2.33 -5.36 -0.96
N ILE A 198 -1.85 -5.80 -2.14
CA ILE A 198 -2.47 -5.49 -3.45
C ILE A 198 -3.95 -5.90 -3.47
N MET A 199 -4.24 -7.11 -3.01
CA MET A 199 -5.62 -7.60 -2.94
C MET A 199 -6.44 -6.77 -1.96
N MET A 200 -5.89 -6.42 -0.80
CA MET A 200 -6.59 -5.63 0.20
C MET A 200 -6.97 -4.25 -0.33
N HIS A 201 -6.06 -3.52 -0.97
CA HIS A 201 -6.37 -2.23 -1.60
C HIS A 201 -7.54 -2.31 -2.59
N THR A 202 -7.64 -3.42 -3.33
CA THR A 202 -8.75 -3.65 -4.27
C THR A 202 -10.02 -4.00 -3.51
N MET A 203 -9.96 -4.90 -2.52
CA MET A 203 -11.11 -5.32 -1.71
C MET A 203 -11.70 -4.17 -0.89
N GLU A 204 -10.88 -3.30 -0.33
CA GLU A 204 -11.32 -2.10 0.40
C GLU A 204 -12.16 -1.16 -0.48
N ARG A 205 -11.87 -1.10 -1.78
CA ARG A 205 -12.67 -0.33 -2.72
C ARG A 205 -13.87 -1.11 -3.29
N TYR A 206 -13.84 -2.42 -3.21
CA TYR A 206 -14.89 -3.31 -3.72
C TYR A 206 -16.03 -3.48 -2.71
N PHE A 207 -15.74 -3.68 -1.42
CA PHE A 207 -16.73 -3.90 -0.38
C PHE A 207 -17.31 -2.58 0.11
N THR A 208 -18.26 -2.01 -0.67
CA THR A 208 -18.93 -0.75 -0.35
C THR A 208 -20.44 -0.88 -0.45
N ASN A 209 -21.17 -0.06 0.30
CA ASN A 209 -22.60 0.15 0.18
C ASN A 209 -22.95 1.46 -0.53
N GLY A 210 -21.97 2.30 -0.78
CA GLY A 210 -22.13 3.68 -1.23
C GLY A 210 -22.09 3.89 -2.76
N GLY A 211 -22.69 3.02 -3.53
CA GLY A 211 -22.70 3.10 -4.99
C GLY A 211 -21.70 2.15 -5.63
N ASN A 212 -21.99 1.78 -6.86
CA ASN A 212 -21.15 0.89 -7.64
C ASN A 212 -21.29 1.14 -9.14
N MET A 213 -20.30 0.73 -9.88
CA MET A 213 -20.24 0.77 -11.33
C MET A 213 -19.77 -0.59 -11.85
N GLU A 214 -20.57 -1.23 -12.70
CA GLU A 214 -20.32 -2.60 -13.17
C GLU A 214 -18.94 -2.78 -13.78
N LEU A 215 -18.49 -1.84 -14.62
CA LEU A 215 -17.18 -1.89 -15.22
C LEU A 215 -16.06 -1.85 -14.16
N THR A 216 -16.19 -1.01 -13.15
CA THR A 216 -15.23 -0.91 -12.04
C THR A 216 -15.19 -2.21 -11.24
N ASP A 217 -16.36 -2.79 -10.95
CA ASP A 217 -16.46 -4.08 -10.26
C ASP A 217 -15.77 -5.21 -11.06
N VAL A 218 -16.03 -5.32 -12.36
CA VAL A 218 -15.40 -6.33 -13.21
C VAL A 218 -13.89 -6.17 -13.31
N ILE A 219 -13.38 -4.93 -13.34
CA ILE A 219 -11.94 -4.64 -13.30
C ILE A 219 -11.36 -5.11 -11.96
N ALA A 220 -11.99 -4.78 -10.84
CA ALA A 220 -11.56 -5.18 -9.50
C ALA A 220 -11.57 -6.72 -9.35
N GLU A 221 -12.64 -7.39 -9.78
CA GLU A 221 -12.75 -8.85 -9.78
C GLU A 221 -11.67 -9.52 -10.63
N GLY A 222 -11.39 -8.97 -11.82
CA GLY A 222 -10.31 -9.43 -12.71
C GLY A 222 -8.93 -9.28 -12.07
N LEU A 223 -8.66 -8.13 -11.44
CA LEU A 223 -7.41 -7.87 -10.73
C LEU A 223 -7.21 -8.87 -9.58
N LEU A 224 -8.22 -9.07 -8.73
CA LEU A 224 -8.16 -10.00 -7.61
C LEU A 224 -7.85 -11.43 -8.09
N ARG A 225 -8.56 -11.95 -9.10
CA ARG A 225 -8.30 -13.29 -9.66
C ARG A 225 -6.88 -13.40 -10.25
N THR A 226 -6.40 -12.36 -10.92
CA THR A 226 -5.04 -12.31 -11.47
C THR A 226 -4.00 -12.41 -10.36
N VAL A 227 -4.11 -11.58 -9.32
CA VAL A 227 -3.16 -11.62 -8.20
C VAL A 227 -3.19 -12.97 -7.50
N MET A 228 -4.37 -13.54 -7.23
CA MET A 228 -4.49 -14.89 -6.62
C MET A 228 -3.79 -15.96 -7.46
N THR A 229 -3.95 -15.93 -8.78
CA THR A 229 -3.32 -16.89 -9.70
C THR A 229 -1.80 -16.77 -9.65
N TYR A 230 -1.28 -15.57 -9.80
CA TYR A 230 0.16 -15.34 -9.89
C TYR A 230 0.87 -15.38 -8.53
N ALA A 231 0.18 -15.08 -7.43
CA ALA A 231 0.70 -15.30 -6.09
C ALA A 231 1.01 -16.78 -5.82
N LYS A 232 0.12 -17.70 -6.22
CA LYS A 232 0.35 -19.15 -6.13
C LYS A 232 1.54 -19.62 -6.99
N ILE A 233 1.70 -19.04 -8.18
CA ILE A 233 2.87 -19.33 -9.03
C ILE A 233 4.15 -18.84 -8.34
N LEU A 234 4.16 -17.59 -7.81
CA LEU A 234 5.33 -17.02 -7.14
C LEU A 234 5.68 -17.74 -5.85
N HIS A 235 4.71 -18.34 -5.17
CA HIS A 235 4.94 -19.19 -3.99
C HIS A 235 5.79 -20.43 -4.33
N THR A 236 5.67 -20.98 -5.55
CA THR A 236 6.39 -22.20 -5.99
C THR A 236 7.54 -21.90 -6.95
N ASP A 237 7.48 -20.79 -7.67
CA ASP A 237 8.49 -20.33 -8.64
C ASP A 237 8.72 -18.82 -8.47
N PRO A 238 9.50 -18.39 -7.46
CA PRO A 238 9.68 -16.99 -7.11
C PRO A 238 10.44 -16.17 -8.16
N GLU A 239 11.11 -16.80 -9.12
CA GLU A 239 11.83 -16.13 -10.21
C GLU A 239 11.02 -16.06 -11.50
N ASN A 240 9.76 -16.48 -11.50
CA ASN A 240 8.88 -16.42 -12.66
C ASN A 240 8.62 -14.98 -13.09
N TYR A 241 9.23 -14.58 -14.22
CA TYR A 241 9.14 -13.19 -14.71
C TYR A 241 7.72 -12.75 -15.00
N GLU A 242 6.92 -13.59 -15.67
CA GLU A 242 5.53 -13.26 -16.04
C GLU A 242 4.69 -13.03 -14.77
N ALA A 243 4.85 -13.89 -13.78
CA ALA A 243 4.15 -13.73 -12.52
C ALA A 243 4.58 -12.46 -11.76
N ARG A 244 5.89 -12.15 -11.74
CA ARG A 244 6.39 -10.87 -11.18
C ARG A 244 5.84 -9.67 -11.92
N ALA A 245 5.73 -9.74 -13.24
CA ALA A 245 5.21 -8.67 -14.09
C ALA A 245 3.72 -8.42 -13.81
N GLU A 246 2.91 -9.46 -13.77
CA GLU A 246 1.47 -9.36 -13.51
C GLU A 246 1.19 -8.80 -12.12
N VAL A 247 1.85 -9.33 -11.08
CA VAL A 247 1.70 -8.83 -9.70
C VAL A 247 2.18 -7.37 -9.57
N MET A 248 3.29 -7.00 -10.22
CA MET A 248 3.81 -5.63 -10.20
C MET A 248 2.83 -4.65 -10.83
N TRP A 249 2.26 -4.98 -11.98
CA TRP A 249 1.28 -4.11 -12.63
C TRP A 249 -0.04 -4.04 -11.85
N ALA A 250 -0.51 -5.18 -11.33
CA ALA A 250 -1.71 -5.22 -10.48
C ALA A 250 -1.57 -4.32 -9.24
N GLY A 251 -0.39 -4.25 -8.62
CA GLY A 251 -0.13 -3.38 -7.47
C GLY A 251 -0.39 -1.90 -7.77
N SER A 252 0.10 -1.42 -8.91
CA SER A 252 -0.16 -0.02 -9.32
C SER A 252 -1.65 0.24 -9.58
N LEU A 253 -2.35 -0.70 -10.24
CA LEU A 253 -3.78 -0.55 -10.56
C LEU A 253 -4.67 -0.67 -9.32
N ALA A 254 -4.26 -1.46 -8.33
CA ALA A 254 -4.98 -1.63 -7.07
C ALA A 254 -5.07 -0.33 -6.26
N HIS A 255 -4.06 0.56 -6.37
CA HIS A 255 -3.98 1.75 -5.51
C HIS A 255 -3.90 3.09 -6.24
N ASN A 256 -4.12 3.13 -7.56
CA ASN A 256 -4.21 4.39 -8.32
C ASN A 256 -5.64 4.97 -8.42
N ASN A 257 -6.57 4.47 -7.61
CA ASN A 257 -8.00 4.79 -7.55
C ASN A 257 -8.87 4.23 -8.70
N LEU A 258 -8.33 3.45 -9.64
CA LEU A 258 -9.11 2.88 -10.74
C LEU A 258 -10.25 2.00 -10.22
N THR A 259 -9.95 1.12 -9.25
CA THR A 259 -10.90 0.17 -8.67
C THR A 259 -11.93 0.80 -7.72
N GLY A 260 -11.86 2.12 -7.52
CA GLY A 260 -12.80 2.91 -6.72
C GLY A 260 -13.71 3.86 -7.53
N CYS A 261 -13.58 3.88 -8.86
CA CYS A 261 -14.38 4.77 -9.70
C CYS A 261 -15.88 4.47 -9.59
N GLY A 262 -16.66 5.46 -9.20
CA GLY A 262 -18.11 5.36 -9.10
C GLY A 262 -18.66 4.81 -7.78
N ASN A 263 -17.79 4.45 -6.81
CA ASN A 263 -18.19 4.12 -5.44
C ASN A 263 -18.13 5.36 -4.50
N ASP A 264 -18.19 5.16 -3.21
CA ASP A 264 -18.18 6.22 -2.17
C ASP A 264 -16.79 6.52 -1.59
N GLY A 265 -15.72 6.01 -2.18
CA GLY A 265 -14.34 6.17 -1.73
C GLY A 265 -13.73 4.90 -1.15
N GLY A 266 -14.55 3.89 -0.83
CA GLY A 266 -14.11 2.61 -0.28
C GLY A 266 -14.33 2.47 1.23
N ASP A 267 -14.11 1.27 1.77
CA ASP A 267 -14.30 0.92 3.17
C ASP A 267 -13.09 1.33 4.04
N PHE A 268 -11.92 0.86 3.72
CA PHE A 268 -10.63 1.10 4.40
C PHE A 268 -10.59 0.76 5.90
N ALA A 269 -11.59 0.09 6.44
CA ALA A 269 -11.61 -0.29 7.85
C ALA A 269 -10.51 -1.29 8.21
N THR A 270 -10.24 -2.27 7.31
CA THR A 270 -9.17 -3.28 7.54
C THR A 270 -7.80 -2.62 7.62
N HIS A 271 -7.51 -1.64 6.73
CA HIS A 271 -6.26 -0.86 6.79
C HIS A 271 -6.13 -0.06 8.08
N MET A 272 -7.21 0.63 8.50
CA MET A 272 -7.18 1.44 9.72
C MET A 272 -6.98 0.57 10.98
N LEU A 273 -7.61 -0.60 11.02
CA LEU A 273 -7.39 -1.59 12.10
C LEU A 273 -5.94 -2.11 12.08
N GLU A 274 -5.40 -2.45 10.90
CA GLU A 274 -4.01 -2.91 10.77
C GLU A 274 -3.00 -1.82 11.17
N HIS A 275 -3.25 -0.55 10.88
CA HIS A 275 -2.36 0.54 11.26
C HIS A 275 -2.09 0.57 12.78
N GLU A 276 -3.09 0.27 13.60
CA GLU A 276 -2.90 0.20 15.05
C GLU A 276 -2.15 -1.07 15.48
N MET A 277 -2.38 -2.21 14.78
CA MET A 277 -1.59 -3.43 14.99
C MET A 277 -0.12 -3.22 14.60
N GLY A 278 0.11 -2.64 13.42
CA GLY A 278 1.46 -2.29 12.94
C GLY A 278 2.17 -1.29 13.86
N GLY A 279 1.46 -0.26 14.32
CA GLY A 279 2.00 0.73 15.27
C GLY A 279 2.34 0.14 16.65
N MET A 280 1.54 -0.80 17.15
CA MET A 280 1.71 -1.40 18.49
C MET A 280 2.70 -2.56 18.52
N PHE A 281 2.71 -3.42 17.49
CA PHE A 281 3.44 -4.70 17.48
C PHE A 281 4.49 -4.80 16.37
N ASP A 282 4.62 -3.78 15.52
CA ASP A 282 5.57 -3.74 14.38
C ASP A 282 5.42 -4.95 13.44
N VAL A 283 4.18 -5.37 13.17
CA VAL A 283 3.90 -6.48 12.26
C VAL A 283 4.10 -6.06 10.79
N THR A 284 4.39 -7.04 9.93
CA THR A 284 4.47 -6.80 8.48
C THR A 284 3.09 -6.46 7.94
N HIS A 285 2.96 -5.33 7.27
CA HIS A 285 1.68 -4.72 6.86
C HIS A 285 0.74 -5.71 6.14
N GLY A 286 1.18 -6.33 5.04
CA GLY A 286 0.34 -7.26 4.28
C GLY A 286 -0.09 -8.49 5.08
N ALA A 287 0.76 -9.00 5.99
CA ALA A 287 0.38 -10.09 6.89
C ALA A 287 -0.62 -9.64 7.96
N GLY A 288 -0.46 -8.41 8.49
CA GLY A 288 -1.43 -7.82 9.41
C GLY A 288 -2.80 -7.63 8.78
N LEU A 289 -2.84 -7.18 7.52
CA LEU A 289 -4.08 -7.07 6.74
C LEU A 289 -4.75 -8.43 6.54
N ALA A 290 -4.00 -9.44 6.13
CA ALA A 290 -4.52 -10.80 5.95
C ALA A 290 -5.10 -11.36 7.26
N ALA A 291 -4.40 -11.15 8.39
CA ALA A 291 -4.80 -11.64 9.69
C ALA A 291 -6.11 -11.05 10.22
N ILE A 292 -6.44 -9.80 9.88
CA ILE A 292 -7.65 -9.14 10.39
C ILE A 292 -8.84 -9.24 9.42
N TRP A 293 -8.60 -9.46 8.12
CA TRP A 293 -9.61 -9.34 7.08
C TRP A 293 -10.82 -10.27 7.28
N SER A 294 -10.61 -11.54 7.58
CA SER A 294 -11.72 -12.50 7.69
C SER A 294 -12.63 -12.22 8.89
N SER A 295 -12.08 -11.68 9.98
CA SER A 295 -12.86 -11.24 11.14
C SER A 295 -13.68 -10.01 10.82
N TRP A 296 -13.09 -9.03 10.15
CA TRP A 296 -13.80 -7.87 9.61
C TRP A 296 -14.91 -8.31 8.65
N ALA A 297 -14.59 -9.18 7.68
CA ALA A 297 -15.53 -9.64 6.68
C ALA A 297 -16.77 -10.29 7.30
N ARG A 298 -16.60 -11.19 8.27
CA ARG A 298 -17.73 -11.82 8.98
C ARG A 298 -18.53 -10.81 9.79
N TYR A 299 -17.86 -9.82 10.39
CA TYR A 299 -18.53 -8.79 11.19
C TYR A 299 -19.45 -7.91 10.36
N VAL A 300 -19.03 -7.53 9.14
CA VAL A 300 -19.77 -6.59 8.27
C VAL A 300 -20.62 -7.29 7.19
N CYS A 301 -20.45 -8.60 6.98
CA CYS A 301 -21.02 -9.35 5.86
C CYS A 301 -22.53 -9.12 5.69
N LYS A 302 -23.29 -9.13 6.79
CA LYS A 302 -24.76 -8.95 6.75
C LYS A 302 -25.19 -7.57 6.29
N ASP A 303 -24.36 -6.54 6.56
CA ASP A 303 -24.65 -5.15 6.20
C ASP A 303 -24.37 -4.89 4.70
N ALA A 304 -23.50 -5.70 4.08
CA ALA A 304 -23.12 -5.61 2.67
C ALA A 304 -23.29 -6.94 1.90
N LEU A 305 -24.27 -7.76 2.29
CA LEU A 305 -24.45 -9.14 1.83
C LEU A 305 -24.40 -9.32 0.30
N PRO A 306 -25.05 -8.47 -0.53
CA PRO A 306 -24.94 -8.61 -1.99
C PRO A 306 -23.52 -8.47 -2.54
N ARG A 307 -22.65 -7.70 -1.86
CA ARG A 307 -21.24 -7.53 -2.26
C ARG A 307 -20.43 -8.79 -1.92
N PHE A 308 -20.67 -9.39 -0.76
CA PHE A 308 -20.00 -10.63 -0.34
C PHE A 308 -20.46 -11.84 -1.17
N GLU A 309 -21.76 -11.94 -1.51
CA GLU A 309 -22.27 -12.95 -2.42
C GLU A 309 -21.64 -12.83 -3.81
N ARG A 310 -21.59 -11.61 -4.38
CA ARG A 310 -20.95 -11.33 -5.67
C ARG A 310 -19.45 -11.67 -5.63
N TYR A 311 -18.74 -11.28 -4.58
CA TYR A 311 -17.34 -11.62 -4.37
C TYR A 311 -17.10 -13.13 -4.35
N ALA A 312 -17.91 -13.85 -3.58
CA ALA A 312 -17.84 -15.31 -3.47
C ALA A 312 -17.96 -15.98 -4.85
N ARG A 313 -18.91 -15.56 -5.68
CA ARG A 313 -19.09 -16.11 -7.01
C ARG A 313 -18.06 -15.67 -8.02
N ASN A 314 -17.84 -14.37 -8.14
CA ASN A 314 -17.06 -13.80 -9.24
C ASN A 314 -15.55 -13.79 -8.98
N VAL A 315 -15.12 -13.74 -7.72
CA VAL A 315 -13.70 -13.74 -7.35
C VAL A 315 -13.27 -15.12 -6.88
N MET A 316 -14.00 -15.69 -5.90
CA MET A 316 -13.61 -16.96 -5.26
C MET A 316 -14.11 -18.19 -6.00
N GLY A 317 -14.98 -18.03 -7.01
CA GLY A 317 -15.47 -19.13 -7.84
C GLY A 317 -16.43 -20.07 -7.10
N VAL A 318 -17.11 -19.60 -6.06
CA VAL A 318 -18.10 -20.40 -5.32
C VAL A 318 -19.28 -20.71 -6.23
N THR A 319 -19.54 -22.00 -6.45
CA THR A 319 -20.64 -22.52 -7.25
C THR A 319 -21.66 -23.22 -6.37
N GLY A 320 -22.86 -23.47 -6.93
CA GLY A 320 -23.93 -24.20 -6.26
C GLY A 320 -25.01 -23.29 -5.68
N GLU A 321 -26.02 -23.96 -5.07
CA GLU A 321 -27.16 -23.32 -4.42
C GLU A 321 -26.88 -23.08 -2.93
N GLY A 322 -27.62 -22.15 -2.33
CA GLY A 322 -27.55 -21.79 -0.93
C GLY A 322 -28.17 -20.41 -0.72
N THR A 323 -28.36 -20.01 0.53
CA THR A 323 -28.72 -18.63 0.83
C THR A 323 -27.55 -17.69 0.54
N ASP A 324 -27.81 -16.41 0.37
CA ASP A 324 -26.75 -15.42 0.11
C ASP A 324 -25.71 -15.41 1.24
N GLU A 325 -26.14 -15.61 2.50
CA GLU A 325 -25.28 -15.72 3.66
C GLU A 325 -24.37 -16.95 3.59
N GLU A 326 -24.92 -18.11 3.18
CA GLU A 326 -24.13 -19.34 3.02
C GLU A 326 -23.09 -19.21 1.90
N ILE A 327 -23.44 -18.55 0.80
CA ILE A 327 -22.55 -18.29 -0.32
C ILE A 327 -21.45 -17.29 0.10
N ALA A 328 -21.81 -16.21 0.78
CA ALA A 328 -20.88 -15.23 1.29
C ALA A 328 -19.86 -15.85 2.26
N GLU A 329 -20.31 -16.68 3.21
CA GLU A 329 -19.40 -17.38 4.14
C GLU A 329 -18.45 -18.34 3.40
N LYS A 330 -18.92 -19.07 2.38
CA LYS A 330 -18.04 -19.90 1.54
C LYS A 330 -16.98 -19.05 0.83
N GLY A 331 -17.32 -17.84 0.41
CA GLY A 331 -16.36 -16.90 -0.18
C GLY A 331 -15.28 -16.45 0.82
N ILE A 332 -15.68 -16.17 2.07
CA ILE A 332 -14.73 -15.81 3.15
C ILE A 332 -13.79 -16.99 3.45
N GLN A 333 -14.34 -18.21 3.60
CA GLN A 333 -13.55 -19.43 3.83
C GLN A 333 -12.60 -19.74 2.67
N ALA A 334 -13.02 -19.51 1.43
CA ALA A 334 -12.16 -19.68 0.26
C ALA A 334 -10.99 -18.70 0.26
N MET A 335 -11.19 -17.46 0.73
CA MET A 335 -10.12 -16.48 0.89
C MET A 335 -9.15 -16.87 2.01
N GLU A 336 -9.64 -17.37 3.16
CA GLU A 336 -8.79 -17.92 4.22
C GLU A 336 -7.92 -19.07 3.69
N SER A 337 -8.54 -19.98 2.93
CA SER A 337 -7.81 -21.08 2.28
C SER A 337 -6.73 -20.58 1.34
N PHE A 338 -7.02 -19.55 0.52
CA PHE A 338 -6.03 -18.94 -0.34
C PHE A 338 -4.88 -18.29 0.45
N TYR A 339 -5.18 -17.56 1.54
CA TYR A 339 -4.13 -16.99 2.39
C TYR A 339 -3.22 -18.08 2.96
N HIS A 340 -3.77 -19.20 3.44
CA HIS A 340 -2.95 -20.33 3.92
C HIS A 340 -2.12 -20.96 2.78
N GLU A 341 -2.64 -21.05 1.54
CA GLU A 341 -1.87 -21.55 0.39
C GLU A 341 -0.61 -20.71 0.08
N ILE A 342 -0.62 -19.42 0.43
CA ILE A 342 0.52 -18.52 0.25
C ILE A 342 1.16 -18.11 1.59
N ASN A 343 1.08 -18.96 2.62
CA ASN A 343 1.66 -18.75 3.96
C ASN A 343 1.26 -17.43 4.66
N MET A 344 0.10 -16.86 4.35
CA MET A 344 -0.40 -15.69 5.03
C MET A 344 -1.32 -16.06 6.20
N PRO A 345 -1.21 -15.34 7.34
CA PRO A 345 -2.04 -15.59 8.52
C PRO A 345 -3.47 -15.12 8.29
N THR A 346 -4.44 -15.78 8.94
CA THR A 346 -5.86 -15.41 8.91
C THR A 346 -6.40 -14.94 10.27
N ASN A 347 -5.54 -14.87 11.27
CA ASN A 347 -5.84 -14.37 12.61
C ASN A 347 -4.56 -13.88 13.32
N MET A 348 -4.72 -13.18 14.44
CA MET A 348 -3.60 -12.62 15.21
C MET A 348 -2.67 -13.68 15.80
N GLN A 349 -3.19 -14.87 16.14
CA GLN A 349 -2.34 -15.94 16.69
C GLN A 349 -1.40 -16.48 15.62
N GLU A 350 -1.89 -16.70 14.39
CA GLU A 350 -1.06 -17.11 13.25
C GLU A 350 -0.07 -16.01 12.84
N LEU A 351 -0.46 -14.73 12.97
CA LEU A 351 0.43 -13.57 12.78
C LEU A 351 1.56 -13.53 13.85
N GLY A 352 1.44 -14.28 14.94
CA GLY A 352 2.43 -14.34 16.00
C GLY A 352 2.25 -13.31 17.11
N ILE A 353 1.11 -12.61 17.18
CA ILE A 353 0.80 -11.65 18.25
C ILE A 353 -0.35 -12.17 19.13
N LYS A 354 -0.31 -11.79 20.41
CA LYS A 354 -1.35 -12.11 21.40
C LYS A 354 -1.69 -10.88 22.21
N PRO A 355 -2.45 -9.95 21.64
CA PRO A 355 -2.83 -8.72 22.36
C PRO A 355 -3.70 -9.07 23.56
N THR A 356 -3.46 -8.36 24.67
CA THR A 356 -4.35 -8.39 25.83
C THR A 356 -5.65 -7.63 25.53
N ASP A 357 -6.71 -7.88 26.32
CA ASP A 357 -7.97 -7.12 26.20
C ASP A 357 -7.75 -5.60 26.26
N ALA A 358 -6.89 -5.14 27.19
CA ALA A 358 -6.55 -3.72 27.31
C ALA A 358 -5.85 -3.17 26.05
N GLN A 359 -4.99 -3.95 25.38
CA GLN A 359 -4.33 -3.56 24.15
C GLN A 359 -5.33 -3.49 22.98
N MET A 360 -6.26 -4.44 22.86
CA MET A 360 -7.31 -4.41 21.85
C MET A 360 -8.23 -3.20 22.02
N ARG A 361 -8.62 -2.87 23.25
CA ARG A 361 -9.40 -1.64 23.53
C ARG A 361 -8.61 -0.38 23.18
N GLU A 362 -7.33 -0.34 23.50
CA GLU A 362 -6.48 0.81 23.16
C GLU A 362 -6.34 0.94 21.62
N MET A 363 -6.14 -0.17 20.88
CA MET A 363 -6.11 -0.13 19.41
C MET A 363 -7.44 0.37 18.84
N ALA A 364 -8.58 -0.15 19.29
CA ALA A 364 -9.90 0.28 18.84
C ALA A 364 -10.14 1.78 19.09
N LYS A 365 -9.82 2.25 20.29
CA LYS A 365 -9.93 3.66 20.65
C LYS A 365 -9.05 4.55 19.76
N ARG A 366 -7.81 4.17 19.52
CA ARG A 366 -6.86 4.92 18.67
C ARG A 366 -7.30 4.92 17.23
N CYS A 367 -7.77 3.77 16.70
CA CYS A 367 -8.32 3.63 15.37
C CYS A 367 -9.53 4.55 15.17
N ALA A 368 -10.52 4.50 16.07
CA ALA A 368 -11.67 5.39 16.01
C ALA A 368 -11.28 6.87 16.06
N ALA A 369 -10.34 7.24 16.97
CA ALA A 369 -9.86 8.62 17.05
C ALA A 369 -9.15 9.08 15.77
N ALA A 370 -8.33 8.22 15.14
CA ALA A 370 -7.64 8.51 13.89
C ALA A 370 -8.60 8.72 12.72
N CYS A 371 -9.75 8.02 12.73
CA CYS A 371 -10.78 8.09 11.71
C CYS A 371 -11.88 9.14 12.00
N GLY A 372 -11.67 10.03 12.96
CA GLY A 372 -12.69 11.04 13.31
C GLY A 372 -13.94 10.48 13.97
N GLY A 373 -13.88 9.30 14.60
CA GLY A 373 -14.94 8.65 15.35
C GLY A 373 -15.56 7.41 14.69
N SER A 374 -15.39 7.22 13.38
CA SER A 374 -15.92 6.04 12.67
C SER A 374 -15.22 5.79 11.34
N GLN A 375 -15.28 4.54 10.86
CA GLN A 375 -14.70 4.12 9.57
C GLN A 375 -15.57 3.03 8.94
N GLY A 376 -15.55 2.94 7.60
CA GLY A 376 -16.15 1.85 6.83
C GLY A 376 -17.35 2.28 5.98
N SER A 377 -17.50 1.62 4.83
CA SER A 377 -18.62 1.75 3.88
C SER A 377 -19.50 0.51 3.86
N ALA A 378 -18.94 -0.69 3.95
CA ALA A 378 -19.72 -1.93 4.09
C ALA A 378 -20.60 -1.86 5.32
N LYS A 379 -20.05 -1.36 6.41
CA LYS A 379 -20.71 -1.00 7.65
C LYS A 379 -19.93 0.14 8.30
N VAL A 380 -20.63 1.16 8.81
CA VAL A 380 -19.99 2.20 9.62
C VAL A 380 -19.62 1.61 10.98
N LEU A 381 -18.30 1.51 11.24
CA LEU A 381 -17.75 0.96 12.46
C LEU A 381 -17.36 2.07 13.43
N HIS A 382 -17.77 1.95 14.68
CA HIS A 382 -17.36 2.78 15.81
C HIS A 382 -16.35 2.01 16.70
N GLU A 383 -15.85 2.66 17.76
CA GLU A 383 -14.84 2.09 18.66
C GLU A 383 -15.18 0.67 19.16
N GLU A 384 -16.43 0.42 19.58
CA GLU A 384 -16.84 -0.90 20.09
C GLU A 384 -16.90 -1.96 18.97
N ASP A 385 -17.34 -1.60 17.75
CA ASP A 385 -17.29 -2.51 16.60
C ASP A 385 -15.86 -2.91 16.26
N MET A 386 -14.92 -1.95 16.26
CA MET A 386 -13.49 -2.18 16.02
C MET A 386 -12.89 -3.11 17.08
N TYR A 387 -13.26 -2.90 18.34
CA TYR A 387 -12.84 -3.79 19.43
C TYR A 387 -13.38 -5.22 19.26
N GLU A 388 -14.65 -5.39 18.90
CA GLU A 388 -15.22 -6.71 18.64
C GLU A 388 -14.55 -7.42 17.44
N ILE A 389 -14.17 -6.70 16.40
CA ILE A 389 -13.40 -7.26 15.27
C ILE A 389 -12.03 -7.76 15.75
N TYR A 390 -11.30 -7.01 16.58
CA TYR A 390 -10.04 -7.48 17.18
C TYR A 390 -10.23 -8.75 18.02
N LYS A 391 -11.30 -8.84 18.80
CA LYS A 391 -11.62 -10.05 19.57
C LYS A 391 -11.89 -11.27 18.68
N LEU A 392 -12.61 -11.08 17.58
CA LEU A 392 -12.88 -12.15 16.62
C LEU A 392 -11.61 -12.65 15.93
N SER A 393 -10.56 -11.81 15.86
CA SER A 393 -9.29 -12.11 15.21
C SER A 393 -8.26 -12.79 16.12
N GLN A 394 -8.60 -13.05 17.39
CA GLN A 394 -7.75 -13.83 18.31
C GLN A 394 -7.80 -15.32 17.95
#